data_65fc146684b1f0b1969a9717ec9f8b83
#
_entry.id   65fc146684b1f0b1969a9717ec9f8b83
#
_cell.length_a   1.000
_cell.length_b   1.000
_cell.length_c   1.000
_cell.angle_alpha   90.00
_cell.angle_beta   90.00
_cell.angle_gamma   90.00
#
_symmetry.space_group_name_H-M   'P 1'
#
loop_
_entity.id
_entity.type
_entity.pdbx_description
1 polymer ?
#
loop_
_entity_poly.entity_id
_entity_poly.type
_entity_poly.pdbx_seq_one_letter_code
_entity_poly.pdbx_strand_id
1 'polypeptide(L)'
;APSVSVSPDNEWLILTHRKSMPSLADMSQPMLRIGGRRINPATNARFSPSLVTGFSVIRVSDGSERMIDLSHDDGWGSPGFSPDGARFFMTRDNDSTIELWIGDVQVASAERIPGVVLNTARGGGCQWVPDSEHLLCHQVIDGRGAAPEKPAVPAAPVMQQNLGVVAVVRTYQDLLKDQHDVALYDYFMASQPILVDVQTGVTSPIGVSGNYAGLVASPSGDYFLAERRKKPFSYLVTDRSFPMDVEVWDAQGNVVATLADVPLGETVPIGGVQTGRRNFGWLDGEQHT
;
A
#
# COMPACT_ATOMS: atom_id res chain seq x y z
N ALA A 1 -22.63 5.31 10.54
CA ALA A 1 -23.00 3.90 10.45
C ALA A 1 -21.73 3.05 10.33
N PRO A 2 -21.68 1.86 10.92
CA PRO A 2 -20.56 0.94 10.74
C PRO A 2 -20.45 0.51 9.27
N SER A 3 -19.24 0.19 8.83
CA SER A 3 -19.05 -0.51 7.56
C SER A 3 -19.00 -2.01 7.78
N VAL A 4 -19.43 -2.77 6.78
CA VAL A 4 -19.55 -4.23 6.84
C VAL A 4 -18.58 -4.84 5.82
N SER A 5 -17.80 -5.81 6.24
CA SER A 5 -17.02 -6.70 5.37
C SER A 5 -17.59 -8.11 5.48
N VAL A 6 -17.75 -8.80 4.35
CA VAL A 6 -18.29 -10.16 4.28
C VAL A 6 -17.14 -11.11 4.00
N SER A 7 -17.08 -12.24 4.71
CA SER A 7 -16.09 -13.29 4.44
C SER A 7 -16.34 -13.95 3.07
N PRO A 8 -15.31 -14.46 2.37
CA PRO A 8 -15.47 -15.08 1.05
C PRO A 8 -16.41 -16.28 1.03
N ASP A 9 -16.51 -17.04 2.14
CA ASP A 9 -17.44 -18.17 2.33
C ASP A 9 -18.87 -17.73 2.68
N ASN A 10 -19.11 -16.43 2.95
CA ASN A 10 -20.37 -15.82 3.41
C ASN A 10 -20.82 -16.32 4.81
N GLU A 11 -19.97 -16.90 5.61
CA GLU A 11 -20.31 -17.38 6.95
C GLU A 11 -20.14 -16.31 8.03
N TRP A 12 -19.32 -15.29 7.76
CA TRP A 12 -18.95 -14.26 8.73
C TRP A 12 -19.07 -12.85 8.17
N LEU A 13 -19.42 -11.91 9.07
CA LEU A 13 -19.34 -10.48 8.81
C LEU A 13 -18.41 -9.85 9.83
N ILE A 14 -17.60 -8.86 9.41
CA ILE A 14 -16.92 -7.96 10.33
C ILE A 14 -17.56 -6.58 10.22
N LEU A 15 -18.10 -6.09 11.34
CA LEU A 15 -18.53 -4.72 11.49
C LEU A 15 -17.37 -3.86 11.96
N THR A 16 -17.09 -2.79 11.23
CA THR A 16 -16.09 -1.78 11.61
C THR A 16 -16.79 -0.62 12.29
N HIS A 17 -16.55 -0.43 13.59
CA HIS A 17 -17.09 0.67 14.37
C HIS A 17 -16.25 1.93 14.15
N ARG A 18 -16.91 3.10 14.05
CA ARG A 18 -16.21 4.35 13.71
C ARG A 18 -16.74 5.53 14.52
N LYS A 19 -15.82 6.38 14.95
CA LYS A 19 -16.15 7.75 15.36
C LYS A 19 -16.56 8.60 14.15
N SER A 20 -17.36 9.62 14.37
CA SER A 20 -17.90 10.45 13.29
C SER A 20 -16.87 11.41 12.69
N MET A 21 -15.90 11.85 13.49
CA MET A 21 -14.88 12.83 13.08
C MET A 21 -13.52 12.48 13.71
N PRO A 22 -12.41 12.82 13.04
CA PRO A 22 -11.08 12.74 13.64
C PRO A 22 -10.92 13.77 14.75
N SER A 23 -10.03 13.53 15.69
CA SER A 23 -9.65 14.52 16.68
C SER A 23 -8.79 15.64 16.06
N LEU A 24 -8.65 16.76 16.77
CA LEU A 24 -7.72 17.82 16.37
C LEU A 24 -6.27 17.32 16.36
N ALA A 25 -5.92 16.42 17.28
CA ALA A 25 -4.60 15.80 17.33
C ALA A 25 -4.33 14.97 16.07
N ASP A 26 -5.30 14.12 15.63
CA ASP A 26 -5.19 13.35 14.40
C ASP A 26 -5.00 14.24 13.16
N MET A 27 -5.69 15.38 13.14
CA MET A 27 -5.63 16.33 12.01
C MET A 27 -4.36 17.18 12.00
N SER A 28 -3.69 17.34 13.15
CA SER A 28 -2.48 18.15 13.30
C SER A 28 -1.18 17.36 13.08
N GLN A 29 -1.26 16.07 12.80
CA GLN A 29 -0.08 15.25 12.51
C GLN A 29 0.71 15.79 11.32
N PRO A 30 2.03 15.56 11.27
CA PRO A 30 2.86 16.02 10.18
C PRO A 30 2.42 15.41 8.86
N MET A 31 2.37 16.23 7.80
CA MET A 31 1.95 15.80 6.47
C MET A 31 2.95 16.25 5.42
N LEU A 32 3.58 15.28 4.76
CA LEU A 32 4.43 15.49 3.60
C LEU A 32 3.59 15.37 2.31
N ARG A 33 3.79 16.32 1.38
CA ARG A 33 3.06 16.40 0.11
C ARG A 33 4.04 16.27 -1.05
N ILE A 34 4.11 15.09 -1.67
CA ILE A 34 5.09 14.76 -2.70
C ILE A 34 4.50 13.81 -3.76
N GLY A 35 4.78 14.06 -5.03
CA GLY A 35 4.40 13.19 -6.14
C GLY A 35 2.89 12.91 -6.27
N GLY A 36 2.05 13.85 -5.80
CA GLY A 36 0.59 13.67 -5.75
C GLY A 36 0.12 12.84 -4.55
N ARG A 37 0.98 12.58 -3.59
CA ARG A 37 0.70 11.82 -2.36
C ARG A 37 0.78 12.71 -1.14
N ARG A 38 0.01 12.32 -0.11
CA ARG A 38 0.06 12.87 1.24
C ARG A 38 0.43 11.77 2.19
N ILE A 39 1.54 11.93 2.87
CA ILE A 39 2.19 10.91 3.69
C ILE A 39 2.36 11.47 5.09
N ASN A 40 2.12 10.64 6.10
CA ASN A 40 2.59 10.90 7.46
C ASN A 40 4.05 10.42 7.54
N PRO A 41 5.03 11.33 7.63
CA PRO A 41 6.44 10.93 7.65
C PRO A 41 6.85 10.22 8.95
N ALA A 42 6.09 10.36 10.04
CA ALA A 42 6.39 9.69 11.30
C ALA A 42 6.15 8.18 11.21
N THR A 43 5.07 7.77 10.54
CA THR A 43 4.64 6.37 10.48
C THR A 43 4.89 5.71 9.11
N ASN A 44 5.36 6.48 8.11
CA ASN A 44 5.51 6.04 6.72
C ASN A 44 4.19 5.55 6.12
N ALA A 45 3.11 6.16 6.51
CA ALA A 45 1.76 5.83 6.08
C ALA A 45 1.18 6.90 5.15
N ARG A 46 0.16 6.54 4.38
CA ARG A 46 -0.70 7.54 3.76
C ARG A 46 -1.33 8.40 4.86
N PHE A 47 -1.27 9.73 4.69
CA PHE A 47 -1.94 10.65 5.60
C PHE A 47 -3.46 10.48 5.48
N SER A 48 -4.03 9.75 6.42
CA SER A 48 -5.47 9.48 6.51
C SER A 48 -5.80 9.13 7.96
N PRO A 49 -6.21 10.10 8.77
CA PRO A 49 -6.56 9.84 10.17
C PRO A 49 -7.58 8.71 10.30
N SER A 50 -7.30 7.73 11.13
CA SER A 50 -8.21 6.62 11.35
C SER A 50 -9.43 7.07 12.15
N LEU A 51 -10.61 6.66 11.69
CA LEU A 51 -11.87 6.85 12.42
C LEU A 51 -12.31 5.55 13.12
N VAL A 52 -11.59 4.45 12.93
CA VAL A 52 -11.98 3.13 13.44
C VAL A 52 -11.71 3.05 14.93
N THR A 53 -12.71 2.62 15.69
CA THR A 53 -12.68 2.47 17.16
C THR A 53 -12.75 1.03 17.62
N GLY A 54 -13.03 0.08 16.72
CA GLY A 54 -13.12 -1.33 17.05
C GLY A 54 -13.87 -2.12 15.99
N PHE A 55 -13.98 -3.41 16.25
CA PHE A 55 -14.64 -4.34 15.34
C PHE A 55 -15.50 -5.33 16.11
N SER A 56 -16.56 -5.83 15.48
CA SER A 56 -17.26 -7.03 15.90
C SER A 56 -17.38 -8.02 14.77
N VAL A 57 -17.38 -9.30 15.10
CA VAL A 57 -17.69 -10.40 14.18
C VAL A 57 -19.11 -10.88 14.40
N ILE A 58 -19.82 -11.11 13.31
CA ILE A 58 -21.17 -11.70 13.33
C ILE A 58 -21.15 -13.01 12.56
N ARG A 59 -21.67 -14.06 13.17
CA ARG A 59 -21.91 -15.32 12.49
C ARG A 59 -23.21 -15.23 11.70
N VAL A 60 -23.17 -15.45 10.40
CA VAL A 60 -24.35 -15.29 9.52
C VAL A 60 -25.44 -16.31 9.86
N SER A 61 -25.07 -17.54 10.23
CA SER A 61 -26.04 -18.64 10.45
C SER A 61 -27.00 -18.44 11.63
N ASP A 62 -26.58 -17.72 12.67
CA ASP A 62 -27.37 -17.52 13.90
C ASP A 62 -27.46 -16.06 14.35
N GLY A 63 -26.79 -15.14 13.65
CA GLY A 63 -26.76 -13.72 13.98
C GLY A 63 -26.00 -13.38 15.27
N SER A 64 -25.25 -14.31 15.85
CA SER A 64 -24.48 -14.04 17.06
C SER A 64 -23.37 -13.02 16.77
N GLU A 65 -23.31 -11.96 17.57
CA GLU A 65 -22.31 -10.91 17.50
C GLU A 65 -21.35 -10.96 18.68
N ARG A 66 -20.07 -10.80 18.42
CA ARG A 66 -19.01 -10.69 19.44
C ARG A 66 -18.04 -9.57 19.07
N MET A 67 -17.69 -8.73 20.07
CA MET A 67 -16.61 -7.77 19.90
C MET A 67 -15.28 -8.51 19.73
N ILE A 68 -14.45 -8.01 18.82
CA ILE A 68 -13.07 -8.48 18.70
C ILE A 68 -12.28 -7.90 19.87
N ASP A 69 -11.61 -8.77 20.63
CA ASP A 69 -10.74 -8.35 21.73
C ASP A 69 -9.47 -7.71 21.16
N LEU A 70 -9.31 -6.42 21.43
CA LEU A 70 -8.20 -5.61 20.99
C LEU A 70 -7.54 -4.94 22.19
N SER A 71 -6.22 -4.94 22.22
CA SER A 71 -5.45 -4.30 23.28
C SER A 71 -5.41 -2.76 23.19
N HIS A 72 -6.02 -2.16 22.16
CA HIS A 72 -6.01 -0.72 21.88
C HIS A 72 -7.33 -0.26 21.28
N ASP A 73 -7.69 1.00 21.54
CA ASP A 73 -9.00 1.56 21.16
C ASP A 73 -8.98 2.37 19.86
N ASP A 74 -7.80 2.57 19.21
CA ASP A 74 -7.65 3.45 18.05
C ASP A 74 -6.51 3.07 17.11
N GLY A 75 -6.38 3.83 16.03
CA GLY A 75 -5.33 3.67 15.02
C GLY A 75 -5.60 2.55 14.01
N TRP A 76 -6.75 1.89 14.07
CA TRP A 76 -7.04 0.72 13.26
C TRP A 76 -7.34 1.05 11.79
N GLY A 77 -6.80 0.22 10.90
CA GLY A 77 -7.17 0.15 9.48
C GLY A 77 -8.37 -0.77 9.24
N SER A 78 -8.82 -0.86 7.99
CA SER A 78 -9.91 -1.78 7.63
C SER A 78 -9.42 -3.23 7.62
N PRO A 79 -10.25 -4.19 8.07
CA PRO A 79 -9.90 -5.59 8.04
C PRO A 79 -9.97 -6.17 6.62
N GLY A 80 -9.13 -7.16 6.33
CA GLY A 80 -9.15 -7.95 5.11
C GLY A 80 -9.23 -9.43 5.44
N PHE A 81 -10.32 -10.10 5.04
CA PHE A 81 -10.49 -11.55 5.24
C PHE A 81 -9.48 -12.36 4.44
N SER A 82 -9.07 -13.50 5.01
CA SER A 82 -8.38 -14.55 4.27
C SER A 82 -9.29 -15.18 3.22
N PRO A 83 -8.75 -15.75 2.14
CA PRO A 83 -9.54 -16.40 1.09
C PRO A 83 -10.47 -17.51 1.61
N ASP A 84 -10.08 -18.23 2.65
CA ASP A 84 -10.89 -19.25 3.31
C ASP A 84 -11.93 -18.72 4.31
N GLY A 85 -11.92 -17.38 4.58
CA GLY A 85 -12.84 -16.74 5.50
C GLY A 85 -12.54 -16.97 7.00
N ALA A 86 -11.54 -17.78 7.35
CA ALA A 86 -11.27 -18.17 8.75
C ALA A 86 -10.54 -17.10 9.56
N ARG A 87 -9.74 -16.28 8.88
CA ARG A 87 -8.90 -15.23 9.48
C ARG A 87 -9.12 -13.89 8.81
N PHE A 88 -8.56 -12.86 9.43
CA PHE A 88 -8.48 -11.52 8.84
C PHE A 88 -7.17 -10.87 9.27
N PHE A 89 -6.65 -9.98 8.43
CA PHE A 89 -5.60 -9.07 8.87
C PHE A 89 -6.16 -7.66 9.05
N MET A 90 -5.49 -6.87 9.85
CA MET A 90 -5.69 -5.44 9.95
C MET A 90 -4.37 -4.74 10.26
N THR A 91 -4.34 -3.44 10.05
CA THR A 91 -3.19 -2.61 10.39
C THR A 91 -3.52 -1.71 11.56
N ARG A 92 -2.50 -1.31 12.32
CA ARG A 92 -2.66 -0.30 13.38
C ARG A 92 -1.57 0.75 13.25
N ASP A 93 -1.96 2.01 13.19
CA ASP A 93 -1.08 3.16 13.35
C ASP A 93 -0.89 3.42 14.85
N ASN A 94 0.35 3.33 15.34
CA ASN A 94 0.71 3.56 16.74
C ASN A 94 1.48 4.88 16.91
N ASP A 95 1.27 5.85 16.01
CA ASP A 95 1.94 7.16 15.93
C ASP A 95 3.43 7.13 15.55
N SER A 96 4.04 5.96 15.46
CA SER A 96 5.45 5.77 15.11
C SER A 96 5.65 4.81 13.95
N THR A 97 4.82 3.79 13.88
CA THR A 97 4.88 2.73 12.87
C THR A 97 3.49 2.22 12.52
N ILE A 98 3.37 1.54 11.40
CA ILE A 98 2.17 0.79 11.07
C ILE A 98 2.44 -0.69 11.38
N GLU A 99 1.68 -1.21 12.31
CA GLU A 99 1.74 -2.60 12.78
C GLU A 99 0.84 -3.50 11.93
N LEU A 100 1.21 -4.78 11.82
CA LEU A 100 0.37 -5.85 11.27
C LEU A 100 -0.25 -6.66 12.39
N TRP A 101 -1.56 -6.89 12.31
CA TRP A 101 -2.33 -7.72 13.25
C TRP A 101 -3.11 -8.78 12.49
N ILE A 102 -3.15 -9.99 13.02
CA ILE A 102 -3.91 -11.13 12.48
C ILE A 102 -4.96 -11.54 13.49
N GLY A 103 -6.17 -11.71 13.02
CA GLY A 103 -7.29 -12.14 13.84
C GLY A 103 -7.92 -13.43 13.35
N ASP A 104 -8.61 -14.09 14.26
CA ASP A 104 -9.42 -15.30 14.04
C ASP A 104 -10.89 -14.96 14.27
N VAL A 105 -11.74 -15.29 13.30
CA VAL A 105 -13.17 -14.96 13.38
C VAL A 105 -13.90 -15.81 14.40
N GLN A 106 -13.47 -17.06 14.61
CA GLN A 106 -14.13 -17.98 15.54
C GLN A 106 -13.82 -17.64 17.00
N VAL A 107 -12.59 -17.17 17.28
CA VAL A 107 -12.18 -16.75 18.61
C VAL A 107 -12.61 -15.32 18.91
N ALA A 108 -12.74 -14.48 17.88
CA ALA A 108 -12.98 -13.04 17.96
C ALA A 108 -11.85 -12.30 18.69
N SER A 109 -10.61 -12.61 18.35
CA SER A 109 -9.40 -11.98 18.87
C SER A 109 -8.44 -11.64 17.73
N ALA A 110 -7.49 -10.75 18.02
CA ALA A 110 -6.41 -10.43 17.09
C ALA A 110 -5.11 -10.23 17.85
N GLU A 111 -4.00 -10.63 17.23
CA GLU A 111 -2.67 -10.54 17.79
C GLU A 111 -1.72 -9.83 16.82
N ARG A 112 -0.78 -9.06 17.37
CA ARG A 112 0.24 -8.37 16.59
C ARG A 112 1.29 -9.34 16.08
N ILE A 113 1.68 -9.22 14.81
CA ILE A 113 2.87 -9.88 14.28
C ILE A 113 4.10 -9.04 14.63
N PRO A 114 4.98 -9.54 15.48
CA PRO A 114 6.18 -8.81 15.90
C PRO A 114 7.18 -8.68 14.76
N GLY A 115 7.97 -7.59 14.76
CA GLY A 115 9.03 -7.36 13.79
C GLY A 115 8.59 -6.85 12.42
N VAL A 116 7.29 -6.80 12.14
CA VAL A 116 6.75 -6.24 10.88
C VAL A 116 6.41 -4.77 11.09
N VAL A 117 7.03 -3.91 10.27
CA VAL A 117 6.75 -2.47 10.18
C VAL A 117 6.32 -2.17 8.75
N LEU A 118 5.03 -1.89 8.56
CA LEU A 118 4.46 -1.74 7.23
C LEU A 118 4.74 -0.37 6.62
N ASN A 119 5.03 -0.35 5.32
CA ASN A 119 5.01 0.84 4.49
C ASN A 119 3.63 0.98 3.83
N THR A 120 2.80 1.87 4.36
CA THR A 120 1.46 2.12 3.82
C THR A 120 1.35 3.49 3.14
N ALA A 121 2.47 4.10 2.72
CA ALA A 121 2.50 5.40 2.06
C ALA A 121 1.64 5.45 0.78
N ARG A 122 1.46 4.33 0.09
CA ARG A 122 0.53 4.20 -1.04
C ARG A 122 -0.90 3.83 -0.66
N GLY A 123 -1.15 3.48 0.58
CA GLY A 123 -2.36 2.82 1.07
C GLY A 123 -2.23 1.29 0.95
N GLY A 124 -3.08 0.56 1.64
CA GLY A 124 -2.95 -0.88 1.79
C GLY A 124 -1.81 -1.21 2.75
N GLY A 125 -0.96 -2.10 2.41
CA GLY A 125 0.20 -2.52 3.21
C GLY A 125 0.40 -4.01 3.06
N CYS A 126 -0.68 -4.78 3.11
CA CYS A 126 -0.69 -6.22 2.92
C CYS A 126 -1.88 -6.66 2.06
N GLN A 127 -1.75 -7.86 1.52
CA GLN A 127 -2.82 -8.62 0.87
C GLN A 127 -2.60 -10.11 1.11
N TRP A 128 -3.69 -10.86 1.19
CA TRP A 128 -3.61 -12.31 1.28
C TRP A 128 -3.05 -12.94 0.01
N VAL A 129 -2.21 -13.95 0.18
CA VAL A 129 -1.91 -14.92 -0.86
C VAL A 129 -3.09 -15.90 -0.93
N PRO A 130 -3.42 -16.48 -2.10
CA PRO A 130 -4.58 -17.37 -2.24
C PRO A 130 -4.57 -18.61 -1.35
N ASP A 131 -3.42 -18.99 -0.79
CA ASP A 131 -3.26 -20.12 0.14
C ASP A 131 -3.90 -19.92 1.52
N SER A 132 -4.32 -18.70 1.87
CA SER A 132 -4.82 -18.33 3.21
C SER A 132 -3.81 -18.50 4.36
N GLU A 133 -2.56 -18.80 4.05
CA GLU A 133 -1.48 -19.03 5.02
C GLU A 133 -0.47 -17.89 5.04
N HIS A 134 -0.38 -17.14 3.94
CA HIS A 134 0.59 -16.06 3.80
C HIS A 134 -0.06 -14.71 3.47
N LEU A 135 0.58 -13.66 3.99
CA LEU A 135 0.34 -12.28 3.58
C LEU A 135 1.54 -11.75 2.78
N LEU A 136 1.27 -11.18 1.61
CA LEU A 136 2.23 -10.38 0.86
C LEU A 136 2.14 -8.95 1.37
N CYS A 137 3.22 -8.45 1.98
CA CYS A 137 3.25 -7.14 2.62
C CYS A 137 4.37 -6.26 2.08
N HIS A 138 4.19 -4.95 2.18
CA HIS A 138 5.24 -3.95 1.95
C HIS A 138 5.81 -3.50 3.29
N GLN A 139 7.05 -3.90 3.60
CA GLN A 139 7.74 -3.51 4.81
C GLN A 139 8.59 -2.25 4.58
N VAL A 140 8.68 -1.39 5.58
CA VAL A 140 9.70 -0.33 5.60
C VAL A 140 11.08 -0.97 5.55
N ILE A 141 11.96 -0.46 4.66
CA ILE A 141 13.28 -1.04 4.45
C ILE A 141 14.11 -0.91 5.73
N ASP A 142 14.58 -2.03 6.24
CA ASP A 142 15.43 -2.07 7.43
C ASP A 142 16.76 -1.36 7.16
N GLY A 143 17.22 -0.58 8.14
CA GLY A 143 18.51 0.10 8.06
C GLY A 143 18.59 1.21 7.00
N ARG A 144 17.47 1.68 6.43
CA ARG A 144 17.46 2.74 5.39
C ARG A 144 18.01 4.09 5.86
N GLY A 145 18.29 4.25 7.16
CA GLY A 145 18.79 5.50 7.74
C GLY A 145 17.69 6.56 7.91
N ALA A 146 18.11 7.80 8.21
CA ALA A 146 17.20 8.93 8.35
C ALA A 146 16.69 9.42 6.98
N ALA A 147 15.52 10.07 6.99
CA ALA A 147 14.99 10.73 5.79
C ALA A 147 15.97 11.81 5.30
N PRO A 148 16.07 12.01 3.97
CA PRO A 148 16.92 13.06 3.40
C PRO A 148 16.61 14.43 3.98
N GLU A 149 17.64 15.13 4.46
CA GLU A 149 17.51 16.50 4.95
C GLU A 149 17.52 17.49 3.78
N LYS A 150 16.76 18.58 3.94
CA LYS A 150 16.77 19.64 2.94
C LYS A 150 18.12 20.36 2.93
N PRO A 151 18.81 20.44 1.78
CA PRO A 151 20.06 21.15 1.69
C PRO A 151 19.90 22.62 2.13
N ALA A 152 20.84 23.12 2.92
CA ALA A 152 20.85 24.52 3.37
C ALA A 152 20.96 25.49 2.19
N VAL A 153 21.67 25.08 1.13
CA VAL A 153 21.79 25.82 -0.13
C VAL A 153 21.23 24.96 -1.26
N PRO A 154 20.29 25.47 -2.08
CA PRO A 154 19.82 24.75 -3.26
C PRO A 154 20.97 24.46 -4.21
N ALA A 155 21.07 23.25 -4.74
CA ALA A 155 22.13 22.86 -5.66
C ALA A 155 22.08 23.62 -7.00
N ALA A 156 20.88 23.97 -7.45
CA ALA A 156 20.62 24.82 -8.64
C ALA A 156 19.17 25.31 -8.62
N PRO A 157 18.85 26.40 -9.29
CA PRO A 157 17.46 26.81 -9.51
C PRO A 157 16.75 25.75 -10.38
N VAL A 158 15.53 25.37 -10.00
CA VAL A 158 14.66 24.58 -10.88
C VAL A 158 14.11 25.50 -11.95
N MET A 159 14.60 25.37 -13.17
CA MET A 159 14.12 26.16 -14.32
C MET A 159 13.15 25.31 -15.14
N GLN A 160 11.93 25.80 -15.30
CA GLN A 160 10.97 25.27 -16.27
C GLN A 160 10.94 26.25 -17.46
N GLN A 161 11.27 25.75 -18.64
CA GLN A 161 11.25 26.54 -19.86
C GLN A 161 10.20 25.95 -20.81
N ASN A 162 9.21 26.76 -21.17
CA ASN A 162 8.28 26.45 -22.23
C ASN A 162 8.83 27.00 -23.56
N LEU A 163 9.23 26.09 -24.45
CA LEU A 163 9.75 26.42 -25.79
C LEU A 163 8.65 26.46 -26.85
N GLY A 164 7.45 26.91 -26.50
CA GLY A 164 6.31 26.97 -27.41
C GLY A 164 5.57 25.69 -27.63
N VAL A 165 5.89 24.64 -26.85
CA VAL A 165 5.11 23.40 -26.82
C VAL A 165 3.84 23.66 -26.03
N VAL A 166 2.68 23.41 -26.67
CA VAL A 166 1.38 23.47 -25.96
C VAL A 166 1.36 22.37 -24.94
N ALA A 167 1.54 22.74 -23.67
CA ALA A 167 1.43 21.78 -22.57
C ALA A 167 -0.04 21.42 -22.34
N VAL A 168 -0.28 20.14 -22.03
CA VAL A 168 -1.58 19.69 -21.54
C VAL A 168 -1.83 20.36 -20.21
N VAL A 169 -2.80 21.29 -20.14
CA VAL A 169 -3.09 22.07 -18.94
C VAL A 169 -3.85 21.17 -17.95
N ARG A 170 -3.09 20.57 -17.02
CA ARG A 170 -3.67 19.90 -15.84
C ARG A 170 -3.15 20.58 -14.59
N THR A 171 -4.05 20.88 -13.67
CA THR A 171 -3.66 21.34 -12.33
C THR A 171 -3.55 20.13 -11.42
N TYR A 172 -2.34 19.70 -11.16
CA TYR A 172 -2.05 18.67 -10.18
C TYR A 172 -1.62 19.30 -8.86
N GLN A 173 -2.04 18.70 -7.75
CA GLN A 173 -1.59 19.10 -6.41
C GLN A 173 -0.44 18.21 -5.95
N ASP A 174 0.34 18.75 -5.00
CA ASP A 174 1.34 17.99 -4.26
C ASP A 174 2.43 17.35 -5.17
N LEU A 175 2.78 18.00 -6.30
CA LEU A 175 3.84 17.55 -7.21
C LEU A 175 5.22 17.60 -6.55
N LEU A 176 6.20 16.89 -7.11
CA LEU A 176 7.61 17.08 -6.81
C LEU A 176 8.04 18.48 -7.28
N LYS A 177 8.93 19.16 -6.54
CA LYS A 177 9.34 20.53 -6.81
C LYS A 177 10.83 20.63 -7.12
N ASP A 178 11.64 19.78 -6.52
CA ASP A 178 13.10 19.82 -6.61
C ASP A 178 13.70 18.41 -6.37
N GLN A 179 15.02 18.32 -6.42
CA GLN A 179 15.75 17.07 -6.20
C GLN A 179 15.61 16.53 -4.77
N HIS A 180 15.35 17.41 -3.79
CA HIS A 180 15.09 16.98 -2.42
C HIS A 180 13.72 16.26 -2.33
N ASP A 181 12.69 16.79 -2.98
CA ASP A 181 11.39 16.11 -3.07
C ASP A 181 11.51 14.75 -3.79
N VAL A 182 12.37 14.64 -4.82
CA VAL A 182 12.68 13.37 -5.49
C VAL A 182 13.31 12.38 -4.51
N ALA A 183 14.25 12.83 -3.70
CA ALA A 183 14.92 11.97 -2.70
C ALA A 183 13.95 11.54 -1.58
N LEU A 184 13.10 12.45 -1.10
CA LEU A 184 12.04 12.15 -0.13
C LEU A 184 11.01 11.16 -0.69
N TYR A 185 10.61 11.35 -1.95
CA TYR A 185 9.68 10.46 -2.62
C TYR A 185 10.26 9.04 -2.71
N ASP A 186 11.50 8.90 -3.15
CA ASP A 186 12.20 7.60 -3.15
C ASP A 186 12.23 6.98 -1.76
N TYR A 187 12.61 7.74 -0.74
CA TYR A 187 12.75 7.27 0.62
C TYR A 187 11.44 6.75 1.21
N PHE A 188 10.34 7.49 1.06
CA PHE A 188 9.06 7.11 1.66
C PHE A 188 8.28 6.08 0.83
N MET A 189 8.44 6.08 -0.49
CA MET A 189 7.71 5.17 -1.38
C MET A 189 8.39 3.81 -1.56
N ALA A 190 9.69 3.72 -1.28
CA ALA A 190 10.41 2.45 -1.35
C ALA A 190 10.02 1.54 -0.18
N SER A 191 9.84 0.27 -0.50
CA SER A 191 9.54 -0.79 0.46
C SER A 191 10.29 -2.06 0.12
N GLN A 192 10.47 -2.95 1.10
CA GLN A 192 10.87 -4.33 0.90
C GLN A 192 9.61 -5.19 0.90
N PRO A 193 9.25 -5.83 -0.21
CA PRO A 193 8.20 -6.85 -0.20
C PRO A 193 8.60 -8.04 0.67
N ILE A 194 7.67 -8.51 1.48
CA ILE A 194 7.85 -9.68 2.34
C ILE A 194 6.64 -10.59 2.24
N LEU A 195 6.86 -11.88 2.40
CA LEU A 195 5.82 -12.84 2.76
C LEU A 195 5.83 -13.03 4.26
N VAL A 196 4.66 -13.01 4.87
CA VAL A 196 4.45 -13.24 6.30
C VAL A 196 3.63 -14.51 6.45
N ASP A 197 4.21 -15.55 7.06
CA ASP A 197 3.46 -16.72 7.49
C ASP A 197 2.58 -16.32 8.69
N VAL A 198 1.28 -16.43 8.55
CA VAL A 198 0.34 -15.90 9.55
C VAL A 198 0.21 -16.79 10.80
N GLN A 199 0.68 -18.03 10.74
CA GLN A 199 0.67 -18.96 11.89
C GLN A 199 1.89 -18.76 12.78
N THR A 200 3.05 -18.59 12.16
CA THR A 200 4.34 -18.52 12.87
C THR A 200 4.84 -17.10 13.08
N GLY A 201 4.31 -16.13 12.30
CA GLY A 201 4.81 -14.76 12.24
C GLY A 201 6.18 -14.63 11.55
N VAL A 202 6.70 -15.70 10.96
CA VAL A 202 7.97 -15.68 10.24
C VAL A 202 7.83 -14.87 8.96
N THR A 203 8.81 -14.01 8.70
CA THR A 203 8.85 -13.17 7.50
C THR A 203 9.97 -13.58 6.56
N SER A 204 9.70 -13.58 5.28
CA SER A 204 10.69 -13.86 4.23
C SER A 204 10.66 -12.74 3.19
N PRO A 205 11.80 -12.09 2.90
CA PRO A 205 11.85 -11.09 1.84
C PRO A 205 11.63 -11.74 0.48
N ILE A 206 10.90 -11.03 -0.41
CA ILE A 206 10.67 -11.46 -1.77
C ILE A 206 11.13 -10.36 -2.74
N GLY A 207 11.88 -10.76 -3.77
CA GLY A 207 12.42 -9.83 -4.75
C GLY A 207 13.34 -8.77 -4.14
N VAL A 208 13.33 -7.57 -4.69
CA VAL A 208 14.23 -6.48 -4.32
C VAL A 208 13.46 -5.31 -3.71
N SER A 209 14.12 -4.54 -2.85
CA SER A 209 13.56 -3.28 -2.36
C SER A 209 13.33 -2.31 -3.53
N GLY A 210 12.23 -1.60 -3.50
CA GLY A 210 11.88 -0.66 -4.58
C GLY A 210 10.59 0.10 -4.34
N ASN A 211 10.24 0.93 -5.31
CA ASN A 211 9.04 1.74 -5.30
C ASN A 211 7.95 1.01 -6.11
N TYR A 212 7.09 0.28 -5.44
CA TYR A 212 6.06 -0.55 -6.07
C TYR A 212 4.76 0.21 -6.25
N ALA A 213 4.28 0.31 -7.50
CA ALA A 213 2.93 0.78 -7.81
C ALA A 213 1.87 -0.28 -7.52
N GLY A 214 2.22 -1.54 -7.73
CA GLY A 214 1.44 -2.73 -7.43
C GLY A 214 2.36 -3.95 -7.29
N LEU A 215 1.94 -4.90 -6.48
CA LEU A 215 2.55 -6.22 -6.36
C LEU A 215 1.45 -7.18 -5.94
N VAL A 216 1.06 -8.10 -6.81
CA VAL A 216 -0.13 -8.95 -6.63
C VAL A 216 0.20 -10.40 -6.93
N ALA A 217 -0.18 -11.31 -6.01
CA ALA A 217 -0.03 -12.75 -6.24
C ALA A 217 -0.92 -13.24 -7.39
N SER A 218 -0.45 -14.24 -8.11
CA SER A 218 -1.27 -14.99 -9.08
C SER A 218 -2.39 -15.76 -8.37
N PRO A 219 -3.47 -16.15 -9.07
CA PRO A 219 -4.51 -16.98 -8.47
C PRO A 219 -4.02 -18.32 -7.91
N SER A 220 -2.90 -18.87 -8.45
CA SER A 220 -2.25 -20.07 -7.90
C SER A 220 -1.34 -19.80 -6.70
N GLY A 221 -0.92 -18.54 -6.49
CA GLY A 221 0.08 -18.19 -5.47
C GLY A 221 1.54 -18.39 -5.90
N ASP A 222 1.81 -19.01 -7.05
CA ASP A 222 3.16 -19.37 -7.48
C ASP A 222 3.97 -18.22 -8.08
N TYR A 223 3.28 -17.17 -8.54
CA TYR A 223 3.87 -16.03 -9.22
C TYR A 223 3.36 -14.71 -8.64
N PHE A 224 4.13 -13.65 -8.89
CA PHE A 224 3.75 -12.29 -8.52
C PHE A 224 3.86 -11.36 -9.73
N LEU A 225 2.84 -10.54 -9.94
CA LEU A 225 2.88 -9.43 -10.88
C LEU A 225 3.38 -8.19 -10.15
N ALA A 226 4.55 -7.71 -10.53
CA ALA A 226 5.20 -6.56 -9.93
C ALA A 226 5.19 -5.35 -10.88
N GLU A 227 4.63 -4.24 -10.43
CA GLU A 227 4.67 -2.94 -11.09
C GLU A 227 5.63 -2.04 -10.32
N ARG A 228 6.86 -1.91 -10.78
CA ARG A 228 7.92 -1.19 -10.07
C ARG A 228 8.22 0.12 -10.76
N ARG A 229 8.02 1.23 -10.04
CA ARG A 229 8.34 2.58 -10.51
C ARG A 229 9.83 2.78 -10.62
N LYS A 230 10.25 3.50 -11.68
CA LYS A 230 11.65 3.83 -11.94
C LYS A 230 11.83 5.31 -12.26
N LYS A 231 13.07 5.78 -12.16
CA LYS A 231 13.46 7.15 -12.58
C LYS A 231 13.54 7.24 -14.11
N PRO A 232 13.41 8.47 -14.68
CA PRO A 232 13.26 9.74 -13.98
C PRO A 232 11.83 9.98 -13.52
N PHE A 233 11.67 10.60 -12.34
CA PHE A 233 10.38 11.10 -11.88
C PHE A 233 10.10 12.49 -12.47
N SER A 234 8.81 12.87 -12.49
CA SER A 234 8.36 14.12 -13.10
C SER A 234 8.00 15.18 -12.08
N TYR A 235 8.23 16.42 -12.44
CA TYR A 235 7.75 17.60 -11.73
C TYR A 235 6.39 18.11 -12.27
N LEU A 236 5.88 17.53 -13.36
CA LEU A 236 4.70 17.99 -14.09
C LEU A 236 3.46 17.11 -13.86
N VAL A 237 3.67 15.86 -13.48
CA VAL A 237 2.59 14.87 -13.26
C VAL A 237 2.76 14.18 -11.92
N THR A 238 1.68 13.56 -11.45
CA THR A 238 1.70 12.75 -10.22
C THR A 238 2.35 11.40 -10.45
N ASP A 239 2.65 10.69 -9.37
CA ASP A 239 3.30 9.39 -9.38
C ASP A 239 2.55 8.31 -10.18
N ARG A 240 1.26 8.49 -10.44
CA ARG A 240 0.47 7.59 -11.28
C ARG A 240 0.97 7.52 -12.73
N SER A 241 1.60 8.60 -13.18
CA SER A 241 2.16 8.72 -14.55
C SER A 241 3.67 8.53 -14.60
N PHE A 242 4.32 8.16 -13.49
CA PHE A 242 5.76 7.89 -13.50
C PHE A 242 6.07 6.59 -14.24
N PRO A 243 7.24 6.47 -14.86
CA PRO A 243 7.61 5.28 -15.61
C PRO A 243 7.72 4.07 -14.67
N MET A 244 7.44 2.88 -15.20
CA MET A 244 7.51 1.65 -14.43
C MET A 244 7.88 0.45 -15.29
N ASP A 245 8.54 -0.51 -14.68
CA ASP A 245 8.69 -1.85 -15.19
C ASP A 245 7.55 -2.71 -14.68
N VAL A 246 7.02 -3.57 -15.56
CA VAL A 246 6.00 -4.54 -15.22
C VAL A 246 6.58 -5.92 -15.45
N GLU A 247 6.70 -6.69 -14.39
CA GLU A 247 7.43 -7.95 -14.34
C GLU A 247 6.57 -9.05 -13.72
N VAL A 248 6.80 -10.28 -14.13
CA VAL A 248 6.32 -11.47 -13.43
C VAL A 248 7.50 -12.06 -12.67
N TRP A 249 7.30 -12.33 -11.40
CA TRP A 249 8.28 -12.95 -10.52
C TRP A 249 7.84 -14.35 -10.11
N ASP A 250 8.80 -15.24 -9.88
CA ASP A 250 8.54 -16.52 -9.22
C ASP A 250 8.31 -16.34 -7.69
N ALA A 251 8.05 -17.43 -6.99
CA ALA A 251 7.82 -17.42 -5.55
C ALA A 251 9.05 -16.95 -4.73
N GLN A 252 10.23 -16.94 -5.31
CA GLN A 252 11.47 -16.45 -4.69
C GLN A 252 11.73 -14.97 -5.03
N GLY A 253 10.90 -14.37 -5.89
CA GLY A 253 11.04 -12.99 -6.33
C GLY A 253 12.06 -12.77 -7.45
N ASN A 254 12.43 -13.83 -8.17
CA ASN A 254 13.25 -13.70 -9.38
C ASN A 254 12.36 -13.32 -10.56
N VAL A 255 12.84 -12.43 -11.43
CA VAL A 255 12.13 -12.04 -12.64
C VAL A 255 12.11 -13.21 -13.62
N VAL A 256 10.93 -13.73 -13.92
CA VAL A 256 10.74 -14.79 -14.95
C VAL A 256 10.26 -14.21 -16.27
N ALA A 257 9.61 -13.04 -16.27
CA ALA A 257 9.22 -12.34 -17.50
C ALA A 257 9.13 -10.83 -17.25
N THR A 258 9.53 -10.04 -18.26
CA THR A 258 9.27 -8.61 -18.35
C THR A 258 8.13 -8.37 -19.33
N LEU A 259 6.99 -7.90 -18.83
CA LEU A 259 5.78 -7.69 -19.64
C LEU A 259 5.80 -6.35 -20.35
N ALA A 260 6.27 -5.30 -19.68
CA ALA A 260 6.31 -3.96 -20.24
C ALA A 260 7.35 -3.05 -19.55
N ASP A 261 7.86 -2.13 -20.33
CA ASP A 261 8.50 -0.89 -19.89
C ASP A 261 7.51 0.24 -20.19
N VAL A 262 6.84 0.74 -19.15
CA VAL A 262 5.84 1.81 -19.28
C VAL A 262 6.54 3.16 -19.18
N PRO A 263 6.49 4.00 -20.23
CA PRO A 263 7.18 5.28 -20.24
C PRO A 263 6.49 6.32 -19.34
N LEU A 264 7.19 7.43 -19.10
CA LEU A 264 6.66 8.60 -18.40
C LEU A 264 5.47 9.20 -19.17
N GLY A 265 4.36 9.40 -18.46
CA GLY A 265 3.07 9.85 -19.03
C GLY A 265 2.84 11.35 -19.03
N GLU A 266 3.87 12.20 -19.20
CA GLU A 266 3.72 13.67 -19.21
C GLU A 266 2.92 14.22 -20.40
N THR A 267 3.00 13.55 -21.54
CA THR A 267 2.39 14.00 -22.80
C THR A 267 0.97 13.47 -23.02
N VAL A 268 0.43 12.68 -22.09
CA VAL A 268 -0.93 12.13 -22.20
C VAL A 268 -1.95 13.27 -22.08
N PRO A 269 -2.86 13.47 -23.07
CA PRO A 269 -3.85 14.55 -23.04
C PRO A 269 -4.84 14.40 -21.89
N ILE A 270 -5.55 15.47 -21.54
CA ILE A 270 -6.68 15.42 -20.60
C ILE A 270 -7.75 14.47 -21.17
N GLY A 271 -8.16 13.47 -20.35
CA GLY A 271 -9.08 12.44 -20.82
C GLY A 271 -8.46 11.40 -21.77
N GLY A 272 -7.19 11.58 -22.13
CA GLY A 272 -6.43 10.63 -22.94
C GLY A 272 -5.96 9.42 -22.15
N VAL A 273 -5.57 8.39 -22.88
CA VAL A 273 -5.01 7.15 -22.35
C VAL A 273 -3.57 7.02 -22.85
N GLN A 274 -2.67 6.61 -21.98
CA GLN A 274 -1.30 6.31 -22.36
C GLN A 274 -1.30 5.21 -23.43
N THR A 275 -0.53 5.40 -24.49
CA THR A 275 -0.36 4.40 -25.57
C THR A 275 0.52 3.27 -25.09
N GLY A 276 0.33 2.08 -25.69
CA GLY A 276 1.08 0.86 -25.33
C GLY A 276 0.34 -0.07 -24.37
N ARG A 277 1.09 -1.00 -23.80
CA ARG A 277 0.56 -2.00 -22.86
C ARG A 277 0.11 -1.35 -21.57
N ARG A 278 -1.05 -1.76 -21.06
CA ARG A 278 -1.69 -1.21 -19.85
C ARG A 278 -2.67 -2.21 -19.26
N ASN A 279 -3.21 -1.92 -18.07
CA ASN A 279 -4.19 -2.75 -17.35
C ASN A 279 -3.66 -4.17 -17.12
N PHE A 280 -2.48 -4.24 -16.50
CA PHE A 280 -1.86 -5.51 -16.16
C PHE A 280 -2.62 -6.14 -15.00
N GLY A 281 -2.81 -7.44 -15.05
CA GLY A 281 -3.50 -8.21 -14.04
C GLY A 281 -3.51 -9.68 -14.36
N TRP A 282 -3.81 -10.49 -13.39
CA TRP A 282 -4.05 -11.91 -13.59
C TRP A 282 -5.44 -12.14 -14.20
N LEU A 283 -5.56 -13.14 -15.03
CA LEU A 283 -6.87 -13.62 -15.49
C LEU A 283 -7.40 -14.63 -14.47
N ASP A 284 -8.68 -14.48 -14.12
CA ASP A 284 -9.36 -15.47 -13.30
C ASP A 284 -9.62 -16.74 -14.14
N GLY A 285 -9.10 -17.87 -13.66
CA GLY A 285 -9.49 -19.22 -14.08
C GLY A 285 -9.19 -19.57 -15.53
N GLU A 286 -8.04 -20.12 -15.76
CA GLU A 286 -7.78 -21.35 -16.52
C GLU A 286 -6.29 -21.63 -16.40
N GLN A 287 -5.96 -22.81 -15.88
CA GLN A 287 -4.61 -23.33 -16.00
C GLN A 287 -4.37 -23.54 -17.50
N HIS A 288 -3.62 -22.64 -18.13
CA HIS A 288 -3.06 -22.93 -19.42
C HIS A 288 -2.00 -23.99 -19.24
N THR A 289 -2.34 -25.21 -19.65
CA THR A 289 -1.41 -26.33 -19.87
C THR A 289 -0.36 -25.97 -20.93
#